data_4d1ff6aecad8ef66711a2b2eb33db2f6
#
_entry.id   4d1ff6aecad8ef66711a2b2eb33db2f6
#
_cell.length_a   1.000
_cell.length_b   1.000
_cell.length_c   1.000
_cell.angle_alpha   90.00
_cell.angle_beta   90.00
_cell.angle_gamma   90.00
#
_symmetry.space_group_name_H-M   'P 1'
#
loop_
_entity.id
_entity.type
_entity.pdbx_description
1 polymer ?
#
loop_
_entity_poly.entity_id
_entity_poly.type
_entity_poly.pdbx_seq_one_letter_code
_entity_poly.pdbx_strand_id
1 'polypeptide(L)'
;VTAAKLRELGVIDGKIATIFHGIDISSREVLNHYTPEYQQLFQRGDMMLPISDLWAGRLKKMGCPGEKITVSRMGVDLARFTRRPVKVPGKPLQIISVARLTEKKGLHVAIEACRQLKARGVDFRYRILGIGPWERRLRTLIEQYELETHVEMPGFKPSHEVKAMLDEADVFLLPSVTGADGDMEGIPVALMEAMAVGIPVVSTLHSGIPELIKSDHSGWLVPENNAMALADRLAAFSDIDQQALEPVL
;
A
#
# COMPACT_ATOMS: atom_id res chain seq x y z
N VAL A 1 11.51 -20.34 11.23
CA VAL A 1 11.54 -21.36 12.30
C VAL A 1 12.04 -22.69 11.77
N THR A 2 11.47 -23.26 10.68
CA THR A 2 11.88 -24.55 10.13
C THR A 2 13.38 -24.59 9.78
N ALA A 3 13.91 -23.57 9.09
CA ALA A 3 15.32 -23.49 8.76
C ALA A 3 16.23 -23.51 10.02
N ALA A 4 15.83 -22.82 11.09
CA ALA A 4 16.58 -22.83 12.35
C ALA A 4 16.63 -24.23 12.99
N LYS A 5 15.52 -24.98 12.94
CA LYS A 5 15.48 -26.39 13.40
C LYS A 5 16.35 -27.30 12.54
N LEU A 6 16.30 -27.14 11.22
CA LEU A 6 17.12 -27.94 10.29
C LEU A 6 18.62 -27.68 10.50
N ARG A 7 19.01 -26.43 10.80
CA ARG A 7 20.39 -26.10 11.12
C ARG A 7 20.86 -26.77 12.41
N GLU A 8 20.04 -26.78 13.45
CA GLU A 8 20.35 -27.50 14.71
C GLU A 8 20.53 -29.01 14.51
N LEU A 9 19.75 -29.59 13.61
CA LEU A 9 19.87 -31.01 13.26
C LEU A 9 21.05 -31.31 12.32
N GLY A 10 21.84 -30.31 11.94
CA GLY A 10 22.97 -30.48 11.00
C GLY A 10 22.54 -30.78 9.57
N VAL A 11 21.27 -30.55 9.21
CA VAL A 11 20.73 -30.79 7.86
C VAL A 11 21.10 -29.66 6.89
N ILE A 12 21.20 -28.43 7.40
CA ILE A 12 21.65 -27.25 6.65
C ILE A 12 22.72 -26.50 7.43
N ASP A 13 23.63 -25.86 6.71
CA ASP A 13 24.63 -24.95 7.23
C ASP A 13 24.36 -23.50 6.77
N GLY A 14 25.07 -22.53 7.37
CA GLY A 14 25.07 -21.13 6.98
C GLY A 14 24.24 -20.22 7.87
N LYS A 15 24.23 -18.95 7.51
CA LYS A 15 23.51 -17.90 8.23
C LYS A 15 22.02 -17.91 7.87
N ILE A 16 21.17 -17.61 8.84
CA ILE A 16 19.72 -17.52 8.67
C ILE A 16 19.29 -16.07 8.80
N ALA A 17 18.90 -15.47 7.69
CA ALA A 17 18.24 -14.18 7.66
C ALA A 17 16.73 -14.37 7.42
N THR A 18 15.91 -13.62 8.17
CA THR A 18 14.44 -13.69 8.06
C THR A 18 13.87 -12.33 7.72
N ILE A 19 13.12 -12.24 6.61
CA ILE A 19 12.46 -11.01 6.19
C ILE A 19 11.04 -10.96 6.79
N PHE A 20 10.64 -9.76 7.27
CA PHE A 20 9.31 -9.50 7.81
C PHE A 20 8.63 -8.40 6.99
N HIS A 21 7.45 -8.73 6.39
CA HIS A 21 6.77 -7.83 5.45
C HIS A 21 5.56 -7.09 6.01
N GLY A 22 4.81 -7.68 6.95
CA GLY A 22 3.60 -7.07 7.48
C GLY A 22 2.70 -8.10 8.16
N ILE A 23 1.93 -8.91 7.43
CA ILE A 23 0.99 -9.89 7.98
C ILE A 23 1.64 -10.81 9.03
N ASP A 24 2.89 -11.20 8.81
CA ASP A 24 3.73 -12.03 9.67
C ASP A 24 3.96 -11.44 11.06
N ILE A 25 3.89 -10.12 11.21
CA ILE A 25 4.07 -9.41 12.49
C ILE A 25 2.97 -8.42 12.82
N SER A 26 1.84 -8.44 12.12
CA SER A 26 0.68 -7.58 12.37
C SER A 26 -0.62 -8.32 12.65
N SER A 27 -0.95 -9.38 11.89
CA SER A 27 -2.17 -10.14 12.07
C SER A 27 -2.20 -10.81 13.45
N ARG A 28 -3.33 -10.64 14.16
CA ARG A 28 -3.53 -11.24 15.47
C ARG A 28 -3.52 -12.76 15.40
N GLU A 29 -4.09 -13.33 14.36
CA GLU A 29 -4.11 -14.76 14.15
C GLU A 29 -2.69 -15.31 14.03
N VAL A 30 -1.86 -14.69 13.19
CA VAL A 30 -0.45 -15.09 12.99
C VAL A 30 0.35 -14.93 14.29
N LEU A 31 0.20 -13.80 14.99
CA LEU A 31 0.92 -13.55 16.23
C LEU A 31 0.52 -14.52 17.34
N ASN A 32 -0.78 -14.81 17.51
CA ASN A 32 -1.25 -15.78 18.50
C ASN A 32 -0.68 -17.17 18.26
N HIS A 33 -0.51 -17.55 16.99
CA HIS A 33 0.01 -18.86 16.63
C HIS A 33 1.54 -18.94 16.69
N TYR A 34 2.25 -17.92 16.19
CA TYR A 34 3.69 -18.00 15.96
C TYR A 34 4.58 -17.24 16.97
N THR A 35 4.01 -16.56 17.97
CA THR A 35 4.83 -15.84 18.95
C THR A 35 5.86 -16.74 19.66
N PRO A 36 5.54 -17.96 20.13
CA PRO A 36 6.54 -18.85 20.74
C PRO A 36 7.68 -19.24 19.77
N GLU A 37 7.34 -19.46 18.51
CA GLU A 37 8.29 -19.79 17.45
C GLU A 37 9.16 -18.57 17.09
N TYR A 38 8.63 -17.36 17.16
CA TYR A 38 9.42 -16.15 16.95
C TYR A 38 10.45 -15.93 18.04
N GLN A 39 10.14 -16.25 19.31
CA GLN A 39 11.13 -16.21 20.39
C GLN A 39 12.32 -17.15 20.10
N GLN A 40 12.03 -18.38 19.63
CA GLN A 40 13.07 -19.30 19.20
C GLN A 40 13.85 -18.78 17.99
N LEU A 41 13.17 -18.19 17.01
CA LEU A 41 13.79 -17.60 15.83
C LEU A 41 14.73 -16.45 16.20
N PHE A 42 14.34 -15.59 17.14
CA PHE A 42 15.18 -14.46 17.60
C PHE A 42 16.45 -14.93 18.31
N GLN A 43 16.38 -16.05 19.03
CA GLN A 43 17.54 -16.66 19.66
C GLN A 43 18.48 -17.31 18.64
N ARG A 44 17.94 -18.11 17.73
CA ARG A 44 18.65 -19.02 16.82
C ARG A 44 18.98 -18.43 15.46
N GLY A 45 18.17 -17.49 14.96
CA GLY A 45 18.43 -16.78 13.71
C GLY A 45 19.58 -15.77 13.85
N ASP A 46 20.23 -15.47 12.73
CA ASP A 46 21.38 -14.57 12.73
C ASP A 46 20.96 -13.13 12.45
N MET A 47 19.95 -12.91 11.60
CA MET A 47 19.51 -11.58 11.20
C MET A 47 18.00 -11.53 10.95
N MET A 48 17.35 -10.47 11.42
CA MET A 48 15.94 -10.16 11.18
C MET A 48 15.86 -8.90 10.31
N LEU A 49 15.19 -9.02 9.18
CA LEU A 49 15.13 -8.01 8.12
C LEU A 49 13.70 -7.47 7.97
N PRO A 50 13.23 -6.59 8.89
CA PRO A 50 11.96 -5.90 8.69
C PRO A 50 12.08 -4.89 7.54
N ILE A 51 10.99 -4.70 6.79
CA ILE A 51 10.96 -3.80 5.63
C ILE A 51 10.78 -2.32 5.98
N SER A 52 10.59 -1.99 7.27
CA SER A 52 10.39 -0.61 7.74
C SER A 52 10.90 -0.43 9.16
N ASP A 53 11.12 0.83 9.57
CA ASP A 53 11.49 1.18 10.95
C ASP A 53 10.36 0.88 11.94
N LEU A 54 9.10 1.03 11.51
CA LEU A 54 7.94 0.64 12.30
C LEU A 54 8.01 -0.86 12.67
N TRP A 55 8.28 -1.72 11.70
CA TRP A 55 8.38 -3.18 11.94
C TRP A 55 9.64 -3.54 12.72
N ALA A 56 10.74 -2.83 12.54
CA ALA A 56 11.93 -2.97 13.39
C ALA A 56 11.60 -2.69 14.86
N GLY A 57 10.87 -1.60 15.12
CA GLY A 57 10.38 -1.25 16.45
C GLY A 57 9.46 -2.33 17.05
N ARG A 58 8.60 -2.95 16.21
CA ARG A 58 7.72 -4.02 16.66
C ARG A 58 8.48 -5.30 17.02
N LEU A 59 9.46 -5.71 16.20
CA LEU A 59 10.33 -6.86 16.52
C LEU A 59 11.08 -6.65 17.84
N LYS A 60 11.61 -5.44 18.10
CA LYS A 60 12.23 -5.10 19.39
C LYS A 60 11.25 -5.28 20.56
N LYS A 61 10.00 -4.79 20.42
CA LYS A 61 8.95 -4.96 21.43
C LYS A 61 8.56 -6.42 21.64
N MET A 62 8.73 -7.26 20.62
CA MET A 62 8.52 -8.71 20.70
C MET A 62 9.72 -9.46 21.32
N GLY A 63 10.79 -8.76 21.72
CA GLY A 63 11.96 -9.33 22.37
C GLY A 63 13.10 -9.74 21.44
N CYS A 64 13.08 -9.30 20.17
CA CYS A 64 14.21 -9.51 19.27
C CYS A 64 15.40 -8.60 19.68
N PRO A 65 16.63 -9.16 19.86
CA PRO A 65 17.82 -8.36 20.14
C PRO A 65 18.08 -7.34 19.03
N GLY A 66 18.34 -6.07 19.44
CA GLY A 66 18.47 -4.97 18.49
C GLY A 66 19.63 -5.13 17.51
N GLU A 67 20.72 -5.77 17.93
CA GLU A 67 21.90 -6.07 17.10
C GLU A 67 21.62 -7.09 15.97
N LYS A 68 20.54 -7.85 16.07
CA LYS A 68 20.09 -8.77 15.01
C LYS A 68 19.11 -8.13 14.02
N ILE A 69 18.67 -6.90 14.25
CA ILE A 69 17.67 -6.23 13.41
C ILE A 69 18.36 -5.26 12.46
N THR A 70 18.15 -5.46 11.16
CA THR A 70 18.57 -4.54 10.11
C THR A 70 17.39 -4.25 9.19
N VAL A 71 17.01 -2.99 9.05
CA VAL A 71 15.91 -2.62 8.14
C VAL A 71 16.34 -2.84 6.69
N SER A 72 15.59 -3.66 5.97
CA SER A 72 15.81 -3.99 4.56
C SER A 72 14.59 -3.57 3.75
N ARG A 73 14.61 -2.34 3.25
CA ARG A 73 13.47 -1.79 2.48
C ARG A 73 13.31 -2.49 1.14
N MET A 74 12.05 -2.64 0.74
CA MET A 74 11.70 -3.10 -0.61
C MET A 74 12.07 -2.02 -1.63
N GLY A 75 12.27 -2.43 -2.88
CA GLY A 75 12.48 -1.54 -4.01
C GLY A 75 11.64 -1.93 -5.21
N VAL A 76 11.72 -1.13 -6.26
CA VAL A 76 11.08 -1.37 -7.57
C VAL A 76 12.10 -1.29 -8.69
N ASP A 77 11.83 -1.96 -9.79
CA ASP A 77 12.65 -1.92 -11.00
C ASP A 77 12.34 -0.63 -11.78
N LEU A 78 13.24 0.35 -11.69
CA LEU A 78 13.11 1.63 -12.39
C LEU A 78 13.24 1.52 -13.92
N ALA A 79 13.85 0.44 -14.44
CA ALA A 79 13.86 0.19 -15.88
C ALA A 79 12.48 -0.22 -16.40
N ARG A 80 11.68 -0.85 -15.54
CA ARG A 80 10.30 -1.28 -15.85
C ARG A 80 9.27 -0.17 -15.60
N PHE A 81 9.45 0.59 -14.52
CA PHE A 81 8.56 1.70 -14.13
C PHE A 81 9.26 3.03 -14.41
N THR A 82 9.47 3.32 -15.70
CA THR A 82 10.15 4.54 -16.14
C THR A 82 9.29 5.77 -15.87
N ARG A 83 9.95 6.85 -15.43
CA ARG A 83 9.30 8.14 -15.16
C ARG A 83 8.70 8.71 -16.44
N ARG A 84 7.46 9.16 -16.36
CA ARG A 84 6.77 9.91 -17.42
C ARG A 84 6.96 11.43 -17.27
N PRO A 85 6.68 12.23 -18.31
CA PRO A 85 6.55 13.68 -18.16
C PRO A 85 5.47 14.04 -17.14
N VAL A 86 5.64 15.19 -16.47
CA VAL A 86 4.62 15.74 -15.56
C VAL A 86 3.33 15.97 -16.34
N LYS A 87 2.22 15.47 -15.81
CA LYS A 87 0.89 15.57 -16.41
C LYS A 87 -0.03 16.35 -15.46
N VAL A 88 -0.54 17.47 -15.94
CA VAL A 88 -1.59 18.22 -15.25
C VAL A 88 -2.89 17.39 -15.30
N PRO A 89 -3.63 17.30 -14.17
CA PRO A 89 -4.89 16.55 -14.14
C PRO A 89 -5.89 17.00 -15.20
N GLY A 90 -6.53 16.01 -15.84
CA GLY A 90 -7.57 16.24 -16.83
C GLY A 90 -8.96 16.32 -16.22
N LYS A 91 -9.96 16.59 -17.06
CA LYS A 91 -11.38 16.40 -16.71
C LYS A 91 -11.99 15.41 -17.72
N PRO A 92 -12.47 14.24 -17.26
CA PRO A 92 -12.55 13.77 -15.86
C PRO A 92 -11.18 13.44 -15.25
N LEU A 93 -11.03 13.66 -13.94
CA LEU A 93 -9.86 13.26 -13.14
C LEU A 93 -9.69 11.74 -13.19
N GLN A 94 -8.53 11.27 -13.67
CA GLN A 94 -8.23 9.85 -13.80
C GLN A 94 -7.57 9.31 -12.53
N ILE A 95 -8.34 8.61 -11.70
CA ILE A 95 -7.87 7.99 -10.45
C ILE A 95 -7.60 6.49 -10.71
N ILE A 96 -6.52 5.96 -10.16
CA ILE A 96 -6.18 4.54 -10.27
C ILE A 96 -5.73 3.95 -8.94
N SER A 97 -6.13 2.71 -8.68
CA SER A 97 -5.56 1.83 -7.64
C SER A 97 -5.12 0.51 -8.24
N VAL A 98 -3.99 0.00 -7.78
CA VAL A 98 -3.48 -1.33 -8.12
C VAL A 98 -3.24 -2.09 -6.83
N ALA A 99 -4.07 -3.09 -6.53
CA ALA A 99 -3.99 -3.80 -5.26
C ALA A 99 -4.71 -5.16 -5.29
N ARG A 100 -4.30 -6.07 -4.41
CA ARG A 100 -5.13 -7.21 -4.06
C ARG A 100 -6.37 -6.70 -3.32
N LEU A 101 -7.57 -7.16 -3.70
CA LEU A 101 -8.83 -6.71 -3.11
C LEU A 101 -9.04 -7.35 -1.73
N THR A 102 -8.38 -6.77 -0.72
CA THR A 102 -8.47 -7.18 0.70
C THR A 102 -8.79 -5.96 1.57
N GLU A 103 -9.24 -6.21 2.79
CA GLU A 103 -9.67 -5.18 3.73
C GLU A 103 -8.62 -4.07 3.91
N LYS A 104 -7.39 -4.47 4.23
CA LYS A 104 -6.31 -3.54 4.54
C LYS A 104 -5.91 -2.58 3.41
N LYS A 105 -6.35 -2.83 2.17
CA LYS A 105 -6.12 -1.91 1.05
C LYS A 105 -7.04 -0.69 1.08
N GLY A 106 -8.05 -0.68 1.95
CA GLY A 106 -8.93 0.47 2.19
C GLY A 106 -9.78 0.90 0.99
N LEU A 107 -9.94 0.03 -0.03
CA LEU A 107 -10.67 0.38 -1.26
C LEU A 107 -12.14 0.72 -1.00
N HIS A 108 -12.74 0.21 0.07
CA HIS A 108 -14.07 0.62 0.53
C HIS A 108 -14.11 2.09 0.98
N VAL A 109 -13.03 2.58 1.61
CA VAL A 109 -12.90 3.99 1.99
C VAL A 109 -12.71 4.87 0.73
N ALA A 110 -11.97 4.37 -0.28
CA ALA A 110 -11.85 5.04 -1.58
C ALA A 110 -13.21 5.17 -2.29
N ILE A 111 -14.02 4.10 -2.32
CA ILE A 111 -15.37 4.12 -2.92
C ILE A 111 -16.28 5.09 -2.16
N GLU A 112 -16.22 5.14 -0.84
CA GLU A 112 -16.96 6.12 -0.04
C GLU A 112 -16.51 7.57 -0.36
N ALA A 113 -15.20 7.80 -0.55
CA ALA A 113 -14.69 9.11 -1.01
C ALA A 113 -15.23 9.46 -2.40
N CYS A 114 -15.32 8.49 -3.32
CA CYS A 114 -15.94 8.69 -4.65
C CYS A 114 -17.42 9.11 -4.56
N ARG A 115 -18.19 8.54 -3.62
CA ARG A 115 -19.55 8.98 -3.35
C ARG A 115 -19.61 10.47 -3.00
N GLN A 116 -18.68 10.94 -2.19
CA GLN A 116 -18.59 12.36 -1.82
C GLN A 116 -18.13 13.25 -2.97
N LEU A 117 -17.19 12.78 -3.82
CA LEU A 117 -16.79 13.52 -5.03
C LEU A 117 -17.98 13.70 -5.98
N LYS A 118 -18.76 12.62 -6.22
CA LYS A 118 -19.99 12.67 -7.03
C LYS A 118 -20.99 13.69 -6.47
N ALA A 119 -21.23 13.66 -5.16
CA ALA A 119 -22.15 14.59 -4.49
C ALA A 119 -21.71 16.06 -4.60
N ARG A 120 -20.41 16.33 -4.77
CA ARG A 120 -19.84 17.68 -4.97
C ARG A 120 -19.76 18.08 -6.46
N GLY A 121 -20.18 17.22 -7.38
CA GLY A 121 -20.13 17.48 -8.81
C GLY A 121 -18.71 17.45 -9.41
N VAL A 122 -17.76 16.80 -8.73
CA VAL A 122 -16.41 16.59 -9.29
C VAL A 122 -16.50 15.55 -10.41
N ASP A 123 -15.96 15.88 -11.59
CA ASP A 123 -15.90 14.95 -12.72
C ASP A 123 -14.68 14.06 -12.60
N PHE A 124 -14.87 12.73 -12.43
CA PHE A 124 -13.80 11.77 -12.25
C PHE A 124 -14.12 10.39 -12.83
N ARG A 125 -13.05 9.61 -13.06
CA ARG A 125 -13.07 8.18 -13.35
C ARG A 125 -12.12 7.48 -12.41
N TYR A 126 -12.56 6.41 -11.79
CA TYR A 126 -11.72 5.62 -10.88
C TYR A 126 -11.62 4.18 -11.35
N ARG A 127 -10.39 3.71 -11.59
CA ARG A 127 -10.08 2.33 -11.98
C ARG A 127 -9.41 1.59 -10.84
N ILE A 128 -9.99 0.44 -10.42
CA ILE A 128 -9.46 -0.44 -9.38
C ILE A 128 -8.96 -1.72 -10.02
N LEU A 129 -7.64 -1.86 -10.15
CA LEU A 129 -7.00 -3.04 -10.75
C LEU A 129 -6.64 -4.07 -9.68
N GLY A 130 -7.03 -5.31 -9.90
CA GLY A 130 -6.71 -6.45 -9.06
C GLY A 130 -7.88 -7.38 -8.82
N ILE A 131 -7.61 -8.43 -8.06
CA ILE A 131 -8.58 -9.45 -7.64
C ILE A 131 -8.40 -9.73 -6.14
N GLY A 132 -9.40 -10.29 -5.50
CA GLY A 132 -9.31 -10.68 -4.10
C GLY A 132 -10.65 -10.95 -3.43
N PRO A 133 -10.64 -11.40 -2.18
CA PRO A 133 -11.85 -11.83 -1.47
C PRO A 133 -12.88 -10.71 -1.24
N TRP A 134 -12.47 -9.45 -1.34
CA TRP A 134 -13.36 -8.30 -1.15
C TRP A 134 -14.04 -7.83 -2.45
N GLU A 135 -13.80 -8.46 -3.58
CA GLU A 135 -14.35 -8.02 -4.87
C GLU A 135 -15.87 -7.85 -4.84
N ARG A 136 -16.61 -8.88 -4.38
CA ARG A 136 -18.07 -8.82 -4.28
C ARG A 136 -18.55 -7.65 -3.42
N ARG A 137 -17.90 -7.46 -2.25
CA ARG A 137 -18.24 -6.37 -1.33
C ARG A 137 -18.02 -4.99 -1.95
N LEU A 138 -16.91 -4.82 -2.68
CA LEU A 138 -16.60 -3.54 -3.34
C LEU A 138 -17.61 -3.25 -4.47
N ARG A 139 -17.98 -4.25 -5.27
CA ARG A 139 -19.03 -4.10 -6.30
C ARG A 139 -20.37 -3.71 -5.71
N THR A 140 -20.78 -4.36 -4.62
CA THR A 140 -22.01 -3.97 -3.89
C THR A 140 -21.98 -2.52 -3.40
N LEU A 141 -20.83 -2.02 -2.91
CA LEU A 141 -20.71 -0.60 -2.52
C LEU A 141 -20.82 0.36 -3.72
N ILE A 142 -20.22 -0.01 -4.87
CA ILE A 142 -20.33 0.77 -6.11
C ILE A 142 -21.80 0.90 -6.54
N GLU A 143 -22.54 -0.22 -6.56
CA GLU A 143 -23.98 -0.27 -6.88
C GLU A 143 -24.80 0.55 -5.87
N GLN A 144 -24.57 0.33 -4.57
CA GLN A 144 -25.30 1.03 -3.49
C GLN A 144 -25.12 2.56 -3.56
N TYR A 145 -23.96 3.04 -4.01
CA TYR A 145 -23.68 4.47 -4.15
C TYR A 145 -23.91 5.01 -5.55
N GLU A 146 -24.46 4.17 -6.46
CA GLU A 146 -24.74 4.53 -7.85
C GLU A 146 -23.47 5.09 -8.56
N LEU A 147 -22.36 4.38 -8.42
CA LEU A 147 -21.04 4.81 -8.93
C LEU A 147 -20.61 4.04 -10.18
N GLU A 148 -21.46 3.20 -10.79
CA GLU A 148 -21.14 2.31 -11.91
C GLU A 148 -20.61 3.08 -13.13
N THR A 149 -21.04 4.31 -13.31
CA THR A 149 -20.55 5.19 -14.39
C THR A 149 -19.24 5.89 -14.07
N HIS A 150 -18.77 5.84 -12.83
CA HIS A 150 -17.56 6.52 -12.35
C HIS A 150 -16.45 5.56 -11.94
N VAL A 151 -16.79 4.36 -11.43
CA VAL A 151 -15.84 3.40 -10.86
C VAL A 151 -15.85 2.11 -11.65
N GLU A 152 -14.69 1.70 -12.13
CA GLU A 152 -14.48 0.47 -12.89
C GLU A 152 -13.59 -0.52 -12.12
N MET A 153 -13.94 -1.80 -12.16
CA MET A 153 -13.14 -2.90 -11.61
C MET A 153 -12.84 -3.92 -12.72
N PRO A 154 -11.83 -3.68 -13.57
CA PRO A 154 -11.52 -4.53 -14.72
C PRO A 154 -10.78 -5.83 -14.34
N GLY A 155 -10.61 -6.11 -13.04
CA GLY A 155 -9.96 -7.30 -12.55
C GLY A 155 -8.43 -7.24 -12.60
N PHE A 156 -7.79 -8.41 -12.66
CA PHE A 156 -6.34 -8.54 -12.77
C PHE A 156 -5.86 -8.04 -14.13
N LYS A 157 -4.73 -7.33 -14.12
CA LYS A 157 -4.01 -6.90 -15.32
C LYS A 157 -2.54 -7.31 -15.26
N PRO A 158 -1.95 -7.79 -16.36
CA PRO A 158 -0.52 -8.05 -16.40
C PRO A 158 0.26 -6.73 -16.29
N SER A 159 1.49 -6.82 -15.84
CA SER A 159 2.29 -5.66 -15.44
C SER A 159 2.53 -4.63 -16.56
N HIS A 160 2.61 -5.03 -17.82
CA HIS A 160 2.76 -4.09 -18.93
C HIS A 160 1.48 -3.27 -19.17
N GLU A 161 0.29 -3.89 -19.00
CA GLU A 161 -0.99 -3.16 -19.04
C GLU A 161 -1.13 -2.23 -17.83
N VAL A 162 -0.72 -2.69 -16.62
CA VAL A 162 -0.69 -1.84 -15.43
C VAL A 162 0.15 -0.60 -15.67
N LYS A 163 1.36 -0.74 -16.24
CA LYS A 163 2.23 0.42 -16.56
C LYS A 163 1.54 1.40 -17.51
N ALA A 164 0.92 0.90 -18.58
CA ALA A 164 0.19 1.74 -19.53
C ALA A 164 -0.97 2.50 -18.86
N MET A 165 -1.73 1.82 -17.98
CA MET A 165 -2.84 2.44 -17.25
C MET A 165 -2.35 3.43 -16.18
N LEU A 166 -1.18 3.20 -15.59
CA LEU A 166 -0.52 4.16 -14.72
C LEU A 166 -0.11 5.42 -15.49
N ASP A 167 0.40 5.28 -16.71
CA ASP A 167 0.78 6.44 -17.55
C ASP A 167 -0.42 7.34 -17.91
N GLU A 168 -1.62 6.77 -18.02
CA GLU A 168 -2.84 7.51 -18.28
C GLU A 168 -3.41 8.23 -17.05
N ALA A 169 -3.17 7.70 -15.86
CA ALA A 169 -3.76 8.19 -14.62
C ALA A 169 -3.25 9.59 -14.23
N ASP A 170 -4.05 10.36 -13.53
CA ASP A 170 -3.67 11.65 -12.96
C ASP A 170 -3.20 11.51 -11.52
N VAL A 171 -3.80 10.56 -10.76
CA VAL A 171 -3.47 10.29 -9.36
C VAL A 171 -3.58 8.81 -9.04
N PHE A 172 -2.62 8.30 -8.28
CA PHE A 172 -2.67 6.97 -7.70
C PHE A 172 -3.23 7.03 -6.28
N LEU A 173 -4.26 6.23 -6.01
CA LEU A 173 -4.96 6.21 -4.72
C LEU A 173 -4.82 4.85 -4.05
N LEU A 174 -4.27 4.81 -2.83
CA LEU A 174 -4.24 3.59 -2.02
C LEU A 174 -4.43 3.93 -0.54
N PRO A 175 -5.68 4.04 -0.05
CA PRO A 175 -5.98 4.47 1.31
C PRO A 175 -5.96 3.28 2.29
N SER A 176 -4.81 2.63 2.42
CA SER A 176 -4.62 1.46 3.28
C SER A 176 -5.08 1.72 4.71
N VAL A 177 -5.63 0.66 5.33
CA VAL A 177 -6.16 0.70 6.70
C VAL A 177 -5.73 -0.53 7.48
N THR A 178 -5.79 -0.48 8.78
CA THR A 178 -5.65 -1.66 9.64
C THR A 178 -6.88 -2.54 9.51
N GLY A 179 -6.71 -3.78 9.11
CA GLY A 179 -7.78 -4.77 9.02
C GLY A 179 -8.38 -5.14 10.36
N ALA A 180 -9.58 -5.72 10.37
CA ALA A 180 -10.30 -6.11 11.58
C ALA A 180 -9.53 -7.13 12.44
N ASP A 181 -8.69 -7.99 11.81
CA ASP A 181 -7.80 -8.93 12.47
C ASP A 181 -6.46 -8.31 12.93
N GLY A 182 -6.27 -7.01 12.69
CA GLY A 182 -5.01 -6.30 12.95
C GLY A 182 -3.98 -6.42 11.82
N ASP A 183 -4.32 -7.07 10.68
CA ASP A 183 -3.42 -7.12 9.52
C ASP A 183 -3.17 -5.71 8.96
N MET A 184 -1.91 -5.39 8.79
CA MET A 184 -1.44 -4.09 8.30
C MET A 184 -0.59 -4.27 7.04
N GLU A 185 -0.49 -3.21 6.25
CA GLU A 185 0.50 -3.17 5.18
C GLU A 185 1.92 -3.12 5.75
N GLY A 186 2.86 -3.56 4.92
CA GLY A 186 4.24 -3.11 5.08
C GLY A 186 4.43 -1.73 4.44
N ILE A 187 5.20 -1.70 3.36
CA ILE A 187 5.24 -0.57 2.42
C ILE A 187 4.71 -1.10 1.09
N PRO A 188 3.54 -0.63 0.60
CA PRO A 188 2.95 -1.16 -0.63
C PRO A 188 3.82 -0.93 -1.86
N VAL A 189 4.20 -2.02 -2.55
CA VAL A 189 5.02 -1.95 -3.77
C VAL A 189 4.33 -1.11 -4.85
N ALA A 190 3.00 -1.21 -4.97
CA ALA A 190 2.24 -0.43 -5.95
C ALA A 190 2.34 1.10 -5.73
N LEU A 191 2.52 1.58 -4.49
CA LEU A 191 2.83 2.99 -4.23
C LEU A 191 4.23 3.36 -4.77
N MET A 192 5.23 2.50 -4.53
CA MET A 192 6.58 2.72 -5.05
C MET A 192 6.61 2.70 -6.59
N GLU A 193 5.85 1.79 -7.21
CA GLU A 193 5.69 1.72 -8.67
C GLU A 193 5.06 2.99 -9.23
N ALA A 194 3.98 3.49 -8.63
CA ALA A 194 3.33 4.75 -9.02
C ALA A 194 4.27 5.95 -8.87
N MET A 195 4.99 6.04 -7.75
CA MET A 195 5.98 7.10 -7.52
C MET A 195 7.13 7.04 -8.52
N ALA A 196 7.63 5.84 -8.87
CA ALA A 196 8.66 5.65 -9.87
C ALA A 196 8.22 6.12 -11.27
N VAL A 197 6.95 5.92 -11.61
CA VAL A 197 6.35 6.44 -12.86
C VAL A 197 6.21 7.97 -12.82
N GLY A 198 6.27 8.60 -11.66
CA GLY A 198 6.03 10.04 -11.48
C GLY A 198 4.53 10.38 -11.49
N ILE A 199 3.71 9.53 -10.84
CA ILE A 199 2.31 9.81 -10.62
C ILE A 199 2.14 10.34 -9.20
N PRO A 200 1.44 11.45 -8.98
CA PRO A 200 1.07 11.91 -7.65
C PRO A 200 0.33 10.82 -6.88
N VAL A 201 0.70 10.61 -5.62
CA VAL A 201 0.11 9.55 -4.80
C VAL A 201 -0.69 10.13 -3.63
N VAL A 202 -1.86 9.57 -3.38
CA VAL A 202 -2.69 9.83 -2.19
C VAL A 202 -2.84 8.53 -1.43
N SER A 203 -2.48 8.55 -0.14
CA SER A 203 -2.53 7.38 0.72
C SER A 203 -2.90 7.78 2.16
N THR A 204 -2.63 6.91 3.11
CA THR A 204 -3.00 7.10 4.52
C THR A 204 -1.78 7.09 5.44
N LEU A 205 -1.93 7.70 6.62
CA LEU A 205 -0.98 7.63 7.73
C LEU A 205 -1.03 6.22 8.35
N HIS A 206 -0.76 5.20 7.50
CA HIS A 206 -0.87 3.79 7.84
C HIS A 206 0.48 3.10 7.81
N SER A 207 0.81 2.35 8.87
CA SER A 207 1.97 1.47 8.94
C SER A 207 3.29 2.14 8.51
N GLY A 208 4.03 1.52 7.57
CA GLY A 208 5.28 2.05 7.01
C GLY A 208 5.10 3.07 5.88
N ILE A 209 3.87 3.41 5.48
CA ILE A 209 3.62 4.36 4.38
C ILE A 209 4.26 5.73 4.65
N PRO A 210 4.22 6.31 5.87
CA PRO A 210 4.89 7.58 6.18
C PRO A 210 6.43 7.52 6.08
N GLU A 211 7.03 6.34 6.02
CA GLU A 211 8.47 6.20 5.74
C GLU A 211 8.78 6.34 4.24
N LEU A 212 7.81 6.04 3.37
CA LEU A 212 7.90 6.19 1.91
C LEU A 212 7.44 7.57 1.45
N ILE A 213 6.29 8.03 1.93
CA ILE A 213 5.65 9.28 1.52
C ILE A 213 5.77 10.30 2.63
N LYS A 214 6.45 11.43 2.35
CA LYS A 214 6.43 12.62 3.19
C LYS A 214 5.31 13.53 2.69
N SER A 215 4.26 13.69 3.50
CA SER A 215 3.08 14.46 3.11
C SER A 215 3.47 15.85 2.60
N ASP A 216 2.82 16.27 1.52
CA ASP A 216 3.01 17.55 0.81
C ASP A 216 4.41 17.75 0.15
N HIS A 217 5.27 16.69 0.15
CA HIS A 217 6.59 16.71 -0.51
C HIS A 217 6.75 15.61 -1.55
N SER A 218 6.24 14.40 -1.29
CA SER A 218 6.34 13.27 -2.22
C SER A 218 5.00 12.52 -2.37
N GLY A 219 3.90 13.20 -2.07
CA GLY A 219 2.54 12.69 -2.09
C GLY A 219 1.73 13.26 -0.93
N TRP A 220 0.53 12.76 -0.74
CA TRP A 220 -0.38 13.22 0.32
C TRP A 220 -0.87 12.07 1.19
N LEU A 221 -0.85 12.30 2.49
CA LEU A 221 -1.31 11.35 3.49
C LEU A 221 -2.50 11.91 4.28
N VAL A 222 -3.54 11.10 4.43
CA VAL A 222 -4.71 11.41 5.25
C VAL A 222 -4.85 10.36 6.37
N PRO A 223 -5.63 10.61 7.42
CA PRO A 223 -5.91 9.58 8.42
C PRO A 223 -6.60 8.34 7.82
N GLU A 224 -6.34 7.16 8.41
CA GLU A 224 -7.07 5.94 8.06
C GLU A 224 -8.59 6.10 8.23
N ASN A 225 -9.36 5.39 7.43
CA ASN A 225 -10.83 5.38 7.50
C ASN A 225 -11.50 6.77 7.37
N ASN A 226 -10.81 7.75 6.79
CA ASN A 226 -11.34 9.10 6.60
C ASN A 226 -11.65 9.39 5.13
N ALA A 227 -12.81 8.93 4.68
CA ALA A 227 -13.29 9.15 3.31
C ALA A 227 -13.49 10.64 2.97
N MET A 228 -13.84 11.47 3.97
CA MET A 228 -13.99 12.91 3.80
C MET A 228 -12.65 13.56 3.43
N ALA A 229 -11.60 13.29 4.22
CA ALA A 229 -10.26 13.82 3.95
C ALA A 229 -9.70 13.34 2.61
N LEU A 230 -10.00 12.09 2.21
CA LEU A 230 -9.67 11.60 0.87
C LEU A 230 -10.39 12.39 -0.23
N ALA A 231 -11.70 12.60 -0.09
CA ALA A 231 -12.49 13.36 -1.06
C ALA A 231 -12.03 14.82 -1.14
N ASP A 232 -11.73 15.46 0.00
CA ASP A 232 -11.18 16.82 0.05
C ASP A 232 -9.85 16.92 -0.72
N ARG A 233 -8.96 15.96 -0.51
CA ARG A 233 -7.66 15.93 -1.20
C ARG A 233 -7.81 15.68 -2.69
N LEU A 234 -8.65 14.74 -3.11
CA LEU A 234 -8.89 14.44 -4.52
C LEU A 234 -9.60 15.60 -5.26
N ALA A 235 -10.55 16.27 -4.59
CA ALA A 235 -11.20 17.46 -5.14
C ALA A 235 -10.20 18.60 -5.33
N ALA A 236 -9.38 18.89 -4.32
CA ALA A 236 -8.32 19.89 -4.43
C ALA A 236 -7.30 19.55 -5.53
N PHE A 237 -7.03 18.23 -5.72
CA PHE A 237 -6.11 17.76 -6.76
C PHE A 237 -6.67 17.97 -8.17
N SER A 238 -7.99 17.92 -8.38
CA SER A 238 -8.61 18.13 -9.70
C SER A 238 -8.39 19.54 -10.27
N ASP A 239 -8.05 20.49 -9.42
CA ASP A 239 -7.83 21.89 -9.77
C ASP A 239 -6.36 22.34 -9.60
N ILE A 240 -5.44 21.38 -9.33
CA ILE A 240 -4.02 21.66 -9.12
C ILE A 240 -3.34 22.04 -10.45
N ASP A 241 -2.50 23.05 -10.44
CA ASP A 241 -1.69 23.43 -11.57
C ASP A 241 -0.31 22.73 -11.61
N GLN A 242 0.41 22.89 -12.71
CA GLN A 242 1.71 22.26 -12.89
C GLN A 242 2.75 22.75 -11.87
N GLN A 243 2.73 24.02 -11.49
CA GLN A 243 3.70 24.60 -10.57
C GLN A 243 3.57 24.00 -9.16
N ALA A 244 2.34 23.71 -8.75
CA ALA A 244 2.08 23.06 -7.46
C ALA A 244 2.36 21.56 -7.46
N LEU A 245 2.36 20.90 -8.65
CA LEU A 245 2.66 19.48 -8.81
C LEU A 245 4.16 19.16 -8.84
N GLU A 246 4.97 19.96 -9.52
CA GLU A 246 6.39 19.69 -9.75
C GLU A 246 7.19 19.41 -8.46
N PRO A 247 6.96 20.12 -7.35
CA PRO A 247 7.69 19.85 -6.09
C PRO A 247 7.33 18.53 -5.42
N VAL A 248 6.21 17.89 -5.81
CA VAL A 248 5.66 16.68 -5.16
C VAL A 248 5.96 15.41 -5.96
N LEU A 249 6.53 15.52 -7.15
CA LEU A 249 6.93 14.45 -8.05
C LEU A 249 8.46 14.29 -8.04
#